data_f26a29c99a55576de31c8ebca622b184
#
_entry.id   f26a29c99a55576de31c8ebca622b184
#
_cell.length_a   1.000
_cell.length_b   1.000
_cell.length_c   1.000
_cell.angle_alpha   90.00
_cell.angle_beta   90.00
_cell.angle_gamma   90.00
#
_symmetry.space_group_name_H-M   'P 1'
#
loop_
_entity.id
_entity.type
_entity.pdbx_description
1 polymer ?
#
loop_
_entity_poly.entity_id
_entity_poly.type
_entity_poly.pdbx_seq_one_letter_code
_entity_poly.pdbx_strand_id
1 'polypeptide(L)'
;AELHRRQKSEHEKLNSVIRLATTRRCRQLEILEYFGDADRKLCGNCDNCQKRPQLKIGTAKHSDEDACLYSAQVALSGTARTHGRIGKTLISQMLTGSASKKIKQLSLDRLSTFALLKGLRQADVVLLMEFLIHQGFITQTETTKYRPVLGISPTGRKLMAGDFPLELTTLMPGDLVEALSLKFQGKIPRRNAPAA
;
A
#
# COMPACT_ATOMS: atom_id res chain seq x y z
N ALA A 1 -3.02 0.02 -31.41
CA ALA A 1 -2.60 1.16 -30.55
C ALA A 1 -3.80 1.84 -29.86
N GLU A 2 -4.87 2.15 -30.60
CA GLU A 2 -6.05 2.88 -30.09
C GLU A 2 -6.86 2.09 -29.04
N LEU A 3 -7.09 0.79 -29.29
CA LEU A 3 -7.80 -0.09 -28.37
C LEU A 3 -7.11 -0.17 -27.01
N HIS A 4 -5.80 -0.29 -26.97
CA HIS A 4 -5.02 -0.31 -25.74
C HIS A 4 -5.09 1.02 -24.96
N ARG A 5 -5.10 2.16 -25.70
CA ARG A 5 -5.23 3.48 -25.09
C ARG A 5 -6.61 3.66 -24.44
N ARG A 6 -7.67 3.19 -25.12
CA ARG A 6 -9.03 3.20 -24.61
C ARG A 6 -9.19 2.30 -23.38
N GLN A 7 -8.69 1.07 -23.42
CA GLN A 7 -8.69 0.15 -22.28
C GLN A 7 -7.94 0.74 -21.07
N LYS A 8 -6.78 1.37 -21.29
CA LYS A 8 -6.03 2.03 -20.21
C LYS A 8 -6.85 3.18 -19.60
N SER A 9 -7.46 4.02 -20.40
CA SER A 9 -8.31 5.12 -19.93
C SER A 9 -9.51 4.62 -19.12
N GLU A 10 -10.17 3.54 -19.56
CA GLU A 10 -11.29 2.94 -18.81
C GLU A 10 -10.83 2.34 -17.48
N HIS A 11 -9.64 1.72 -17.44
CA HIS A 11 -9.04 1.24 -16.18
C HIS A 11 -8.69 2.37 -15.23
N GLU A 12 -8.16 3.48 -15.72
CA GLU A 12 -7.85 4.67 -14.90
C GLU A 12 -9.12 5.28 -14.30
N LYS A 13 -10.21 5.37 -15.07
CA LYS A 13 -11.52 5.81 -14.59
C LYS A 13 -12.06 4.86 -13.51
N LEU A 14 -12.03 3.55 -13.76
CA LEU A 14 -12.47 2.55 -12.79
C LEU A 14 -11.67 2.65 -11.48
N ASN A 15 -10.36 2.79 -11.58
CA ASN A 15 -9.50 2.96 -10.40
C ASN A 15 -9.83 4.24 -9.63
N SER A 16 -10.19 5.33 -10.32
CA SER A 16 -10.62 6.57 -9.66
C SER A 16 -11.93 6.39 -8.90
N VAL A 17 -12.89 5.63 -9.45
CA VAL A 17 -14.14 5.29 -8.75
C VAL A 17 -13.88 4.38 -7.55
N ILE A 18 -13.03 3.37 -7.70
CA ILE A 18 -12.63 2.51 -6.57
C ILE A 18 -11.96 3.33 -5.49
N ARG A 19 -11.05 4.25 -5.85
CA ARG A 19 -10.41 5.17 -4.91
C ARG A 19 -11.44 6.01 -4.17
N LEU A 20 -12.40 6.61 -4.86
CA LEU A 20 -13.48 7.37 -4.24
C LEU A 20 -14.30 6.53 -3.26
N ALA A 21 -14.59 5.26 -3.62
CA ALA A 21 -15.37 4.36 -2.77
C ALA A 21 -14.62 3.91 -1.51
N THR A 22 -13.30 3.75 -1.61
CA THR A 22 -12.46 3.19 -0.53
C THR A 22 -11.69 4.23 0.27
N THR A 23 -11.62 5.49 -0.21
CA THR A 23 -10.88 6.56 0.46
C THR A 23 -11.44 6.85 1.85
N ARG A 24 -10.53 7.20 2.77
CA ARG A 24 -10.88 7.81 4.07
C ARG A 24 -10.63 9.32 4.09
N ARG A 25 -10.10 9.86 3.00
CA ARG A 25 -10.01 11.31 2.79
C ARG A 25 -11.41 11.89 2.57
N CYS A 26 -11.52 13.18 2.63
CA CYS A 26 -12.75 13.87 2.25
C CYS A 26 -13.17 13.48 0.82
N ARG A 27 -14.37 12.91 0.65
CA ARG A 27 -14.81 12.44 -0.68
C ARG A 27 -14.95 13.58 -1.68
N GLN A 28 -15.32 14.76 -1.22
CA GLN A 28 -15.39 15.94 -2.09
C GLN A 28 -13.99 16.31 -2.61
N LEU A 29 -12.95 16.24 -1.78
CA LEU A 29 -11.58 16.48 -2.24
C LEU A 29 -11.13 15.46 -3.28
N GLU A 30 -11.49 14.18 -3.13
CA GLU A 30 -11.17 13.15 -4.14
C GLU A 30 -11.84 13.46 -5.49
N ILE A 31 -13.08 13.97 -5.45
CA ILE A 31 -13.82 14.36 -6.66
C ILE A 31 -13.17 15.61 -7.28
N LEU A 32 -12.89 16.63 -6.50
CA LEU A 32 -12.28 17.87 -6.99
C LEU A 32 -10.90 17.60 -7.60
N GLU A 33 -10.10 16.77 -6.95
CA GLU A 33 -8.78 16.36 -7.43
C GLU A 33 -8.88 15.60 -8.78
N TYR A 34 -9.89 14.75 -8.95
CA TYR A 34 -10.15 14.06 -10.22
C TYR A 34 -10.47 15.03 -11.36
N PHE A 35 -11.17 16.12 -11.08
CA PHE A 35 -11.48 17.17 -12.06
C PHE A 35 -10.42 18.26 -12.19
N GLY A 36 -9.29 18.12 -11.47
CA GLY A 36 -8.18 19.06 -11.55
C GLY A 36 -8.37 20.34 -10.74
N ASP A 37 -9.34 20.37 -9.83
CA ASP A 37 -9.54 21.51 -8.93
C ASP A 37 -8.48 21.51 -7.82
N ALA A 38 -7.92 22.67 -7.55
CA ALA A 38 -6.87 22.87 -6.55
C ALA A 38 -7.41 23.17 -5.13
N ASP A 39 -8.72 23.29 -4.95
CA ASP A 39 -9.30 23.52 -3.62
C ASP A 39 -9.04 22.33 -2.70
N ARG A 40 -8.40 22.60 -1.57
CA ARG A 40 -8.00 21.57 -0.59
C ARG A 40 -8.77 21.62 0.71
N LYS A 41 -9.93 22.33 0.74
CA LYS A 41 -10.74 22.45 1.94
C LYS A 41 -11.58 21.20 2.16
N LEU A 42 -11.64 20.74 3.41
CA LEU A 42 -12.50 19.66 3.82
C LEU A 42 -13.97 20.11 3.71
N CYS A 43 -14.84 19.27 3.14
CA CYS A 43 -16.26 19.65 2.98
C CYS A 43 -17.05 19.68 4.29
N GLY A 44 -16.60 18.98 5.33
CA GLY A 44 -17.32 18.83 6.60
C GLY A 44 -18.57 17.95 6.56
N ASN A 45 -19.11 17.65 5.37
CA ASN A 45 -20.43 17.02 5.21
C ASN A 45 -20.39 15.54 4.78
N CYS A 46 -19.30 15.06 4.14
CA CYS A 46 -19.23 13.66 3.72
C CYS A 46 -19.07 12.73 4.92
N ASP A 47 -19.40 11.46 4.72
CA ASP A 47 -19.28 10.41 5.74
C ASP A 47 -17.87 10.33 6.36
N ASN A 48 -16.83 10.55 5.57
CA ASN A 48 -15.46 10.57 6.05
C ASN A 48 -15.13 11.82 6.87
N CYS A 49 -15.74 12.97 6.58
CA CYS A 49 -15.60 14.17 7.41
C CYS A 49 -16.39 14.06 8.71
N GLN A 50 -17.61 13.49 8.67
CA GLN A 50 -18.47 13.32 9.84
C GLN A 50 -17.97 12.21 10.78
N LYS A 51 -17.45 11.11 10.22
CA LYS A 51 -16.87 10.00 11.00
C LYS A 51 -15.46 10.30 11.53
N ARG A 52 -14.83 11.39 11.09
CA ARG A 52 -13.61 11.81 11.78
C ARG A 52 -14.02 12.12 13.23
N PRO A 53 -13.64 11.26 14.20
CA PRO A 53 -13.50 11.78 15.54
C PRO A 53 -12.65 13.02 15.34
N GLN A 54 -12.99 14.12 16.00
CA GLN A 54 -12.06 15.25 16.06
C GLN A 54 -10.74 14.62 16.47
N LEU A 55 -9.94 14.30 15.46
CA LEU A 55 -8.56 13.96 15.69
C LEU A 55 -8.05 15.20 16.40
N LYS A 56 -8.09 15.14 17.74
CA LYS A 56 -7.12 15.87 18.51
C LYS A 56 -5.86 15.63 17.67
N ILE A 57 -5.28 16.71 17.16
CA ILE A 57 -3.94 16.71 16.62
C ILE A 57 -3.07 16.29 17.83
N GLY A 58 -3.18 15.04 18.17
CA GLY A 58 -2.44 14.32 19.17
C GLY A 58 -1.44 13.58 18.33
N THR A 59 -0.25 14.18 18.19
CA THR A 59 0.99 13.50 17.98
C THR A 59 0.77 12.03 17.65
N ALA A 60 0.62 11.71 16.32
CA ALA A 60 0.81 10.33 15.88
C ALA A 60 2.10 9.91 16.57
N LYS A 61 2.02 8.93 17.48
CA LYS A 61 3.22 8.54 18.21
C LYS A 61 4.21 8.19 17.14
N HIS A 62 5.40 8.73 17.20
CA HIS A 62 6.49 8.49 16.25
C HIS A 62 6.62 6.99 15.91
N SER A 63 6.19 6.12 16.83
CA SER A 63 6.08 4.68 16.68
C SER A 63 5.06 4.18 15.65
N ASP A 64 3.96 4.89 15.40
CA ASP A 64 2.90 4.43 14.47
C ASP A 64 3.31 4.74 13.04
N GLU A 65 3.88 5.93 12.80
CA GLU A 65 4.44 6.29 11.49
C GLU A 65 5.60 5.36 11.10
N ASP A 66 6.49 5.07 12.04
CA ASP A 66 7.60 4.14 11.83
C ASP A 66 7.10 2.73 11.49
N ALA A 67 6.05 2.24 12.15
CA ALA A 67 5.44 0.93 11.88
C ALA A 67 4.81 0.89 10.47
N CYS A 68 4.10 1.94 10.09
CA CYS A 68 3.51 2.08 8.76
C CYS A 68 4.60 2.16 7.68
N LEU A 69 5.61 2.98 7.88
CA LEU A 69 6.73 3.14 6.96
C LEU A 69 7.52 1.83 6.79
N TYR A 70 7.87 1.18 7.88
CA TYR A 70 8.56 -0.11 7.85
C TYR A 70 7.74 -1.16 7.08
N SER A 71 6.45 -1.28 7.37
CA SER A 71 5.57 -2.24 6.70
C SER A 71 5.44 -1.95 5.20
N ALA A 72 5.32 -0.69 4.82
CA ALA A 72 5.31 -0.26 3.43
C ALA A 72 6.64 -0.61 2.71
N GLN A 73 7.78 -0.32 3.36
CA GLN A 73 9.10 -0.64 2.81
C GLN A 73 9.31 -2.15 2.65
N VAL A 74 8.85 -2.96 3.61
CA VAL A 74 8.89 -4.44 3.51
C VAL A 74 8.03 -4.92 2.34
N ALA A 75 6.80 -4.39 2.19
CA ALA A 75 5.90 -4.75 1.10
C ALA A 75 6.48 -4.37 -0.28
N LEU A 76 7.05 -3.17 -0.40
CA LEU A 76 7.73 -2.71 -1.61
C LEU A 76 8.97 -3.57 -1.92
N SER A 77 9.80 -3.85 -0.92
CA SER A 77 10.99 -4.70 -1.08
C SER A 77 10.62 -6.12 -1.50
N GLY A 78 9.56 -6.69 -0.91
CA GLY A 78 9.00 -7.99 -1.31
C GLY A 78 8.53 -7.98 -2.76
N THR A 79 7.81 -6.92 -3.17
CA THR A 79 7.36 -6.76 -4.56
C THR A 79 8.54 -6.65 -5.53
N ALA A 80 9.59 -5.88 -5.19
CA ALA A 80 10.80 -5.75 -6.02
C ALA A 80 11.44 -7.10 -6.32
N ARG A 81 11.61 -7.92 -5.27
CA ARG A 81 12.27 -9.21 -5.37
C ARG A 81 11.49 -10.26 -6.16
N THR A 82 10.23 -10.02 -6.42
CA THR A 82 9.41 -10.91 -7.27
C THR A 82 9.51 -10.58 -8.76
N HIS A 83 10.21 -9.51 -9.12
CA HIS A 83 10.50 -9.12 -10.50
C HIS A 83 9.26 -9.09 -11.43
N GLY A 84 8.13 -8.66 -10.92
CA GLY A 84 6.90 -8.56 -11.72
C GLY A 84 6.30 -9.92 -12.13
N ARG A 85 6.54 -10.98 -11.37
CA ARG A 85 6.09 -12.34 -11.74
C ARG A 85 4.86 -12.82 -10.99
N ILE A 86 4.51 -12.18 -9.88
CA ILE A 86 3.42 -12.64 -9.00
C ILE A 86 2.49 -11.50 -8.59
N GLY A 87 1.27 -11.87 -8.23
CA GLY A 87 0.22 -10.94 -7.80
C GLY A 87 0.17 -10.72 -6.29
N LYS A 88 -0.68 -9.76 -5.88
CA LYS A 88 -0.77 -9.27 -4.49
C LYS A 88 -1.00 -10.36 -3.45
N THR A 89 -1.88 -11.31 -3.73
CA THR A 89 -2.21 -12.39 -2.78
C THR A 89 -1.00 -13.26 -2.45
N LEU A 90 -0.21 -13.61 -3.46
CA LEU A 90 0.95 -14.47 -3.27
C LEU A 90 2.11 -13.72 -2.59
N ILE A 91 2.27 -12.41 -2.88
CA ILE A 91 3.21 -11.54 -2.15
C ILE A 91 2.78 -11.45 -0.67
N SER A 92 1.50 -11.23 -0.40
CA SER A 92 0.98 -11.16 0.97
C SER A 92 1.21 -12.47 1.74
N GLN A 93 1.01 -13.62 1.10
CA GLN A 93 1.32 -14.94 1.68
C GLN A 93 2.83 -15.09 1.99
N MET A 94 3.68 -14.64 1.09
CA MET A 94 5.13 -14.65 1.29
C MET A 94 5.53 -13.77 2.48
N LEU A 95 5.01 -12.57 2.57
CA LEU A 95 5.34 -11.62 3.63
C LEU A 95 4.83 -12.07 5.01
N THR A 96 3.70 -12.76 5.07
CA THR A 96 3.15 -13.34 6.31
C THR A 96 3.77 -14.69 6.69
N GLY A 97 4.63 -15.26 5.82
CA GLY A 97 5.30 -16.52 6.10
C GLY A 97 4.42 -17.76 5.89
N SER A 98 3.49 -17.72 4.92
CA SER A 98 2.65 -18.87 4.58
C SER A 98 3.46 -20.04 4.05
N ALA A 99 3.14 -21.26 4.53
CA ALA A 99 3.76 -22.50 4.09
C ALA A 99 3.07 -23.13 2.86
N SER A 100 2.37 -22.33 2.04
CA SER A 100 1.64 -22.84 0.88
C SER A 100 2.56 -23.51 -0.16
N LYS A 101 2.02 -24.52 -0.87
CA LYS A 101 2.78 -25.24 -1.93
C LYS A 101 3.36 -24.27 -2.98
N LYS A 102 2.61 -23.21 -3.34
CA LYS A 102 3.06 -22.22 -4.32
C LYS A 102 4.25 -21.41 -3.83
N ILE A 103 4.33 -21.07 -2.54
CA ILE A 103 5.48 -20.38 -1.95
C ILE A 103 6.74 -21.22 -2.12
N LYS A 104 6.68 -22.51 -1.81
CA LYS A 104 7.79 -23.44 -1.96
C LYS A 104 8.19 -23.68 -3.42
N GLN A 105 7.19 -23.90 -4.29
CA GLN A 105 7.44 -24.14 -5.74
C GLN A 105 8.13 -22.95 -6.42
N LEU A 106 7.84 -21.72 -5.99
CA LEU A 106 8.44 -20.49 -6.53
C LEU A 106 9.65 -20.03 -5.73
N SER A 107 10.11 -20.82 -4.74
CA SER A 107 11.25 -20.52 -3.85
C SER A 107 11.12 -19.14 -3.17
N LEU A 108 9.89 -18.68 -2.91
CA LEU A 108 9.62 -17.40 -2.27
C LEU A 108 9.96 -17.42 -0.77
N ASP A 109 10.02 -18.59 -0.17
CA ASP A 109 10.48 -18.84 1.20
C ASP A 109 11.99 -18.56 1.39
N ARG A 110 12.75 -18.49 0.31
CA ARG A 110 14.19 -18.16 0.32
C ARG A 110 14.48 -16.67 0.21
N LEU A 111 13.47 -15.86 -0.08
CA LEU A 111 13.64 -14.40 -0.17
C LEU A 111 13.87 -13.79 1.21
N SER A 112 14.77 -12.83 1.31
CA SER A 112 15.07 -12.14 2.58
C SER A 112 13.88 -11.36 3.16
N THR A 113 12.83 -11.17 2.37
CA THR A 113 11.55 -10.55 2.80
C THR A 113 10.52 -11.58 3.27
N PHE A 114 10.82 -12.88 3.16
CA PHE A 114 9.91 -13.92 3.63
C PHE A 114 9.62 -13.78 5.13
N ALA A 115 8.35 -13.86 5.49
CA ALA A 115 7.86 -13.82 6.87
C ALA A 115 8.19 -12.54 7.68
N LEU A 116 8.67 -11.44 7.06
CA LEU A 116 8.95 -10.20 7.78
C LEU A 116 7.69 -9.56 8.41
N LEU A 117 6.53 -9.81 7.82
CA LEU A 117 5.23 -9.39 8.37
C LEU A 117 4.48 -10.54 9.05
N LYS A 118 5.20 -11.59 9.50
CA LYS A 118 4.63 -12.69 10.26
C LYS A 118 3.94 -12.18 11.53
N GLY A 119 2.71 -12.63 11.76
CA GLY A 119 1.87 -12.20 12.88
C GLY A 119 0.83 -11.14 12.52
N LEU A 120 0.91 -10.51 11.35
CA LEU A 120 -0.23 -9.83 10.75
C LEU A 120 -1.16 -10.84 10.08
N ARG A 121 -2.45 -10.54 10.05
CA ARG A 121 -3.39 -11.32 9.25
C ARG A 121 -3.08 -11.10 7.76
N GLN A 122 -3.24 -12.13 6.95
CA GLN A 122 -3.04 -12.01 5.50
C GLN A 122 -3.93 -10.90 4.90
N ALA A 123 -5.14 -10.72 5.42
CA ALA A 123 -6.05 -9.66 4.99
C ALA A 123 -5.47 -8.26 5.20
N ASP A 124 -4.81 -8.01 6.32
CA ASP A 124 -4.19 -6.71 6.62
C ASP A 124 -3.02 -6.42 5.65
N VAL A 125 -2.24 -7.46 5.31
CA VAL A 125 -1.16 -7.31 4.32
C VAL A 125 -1.72 -7.14 2.90
N VAL A 126 -2.85 -7.74 2.57
CA VAL A 126 -3.55 -7.49 1.29
C VAL A 126 -4.03 -6.04 1.23
N LEU A 127 -4.63 -5.51 2.31
CA LEU A 127 -5.04 -4.10 2.40
C LEU A 127 -3.84 -3.16 2.25
N LEU A 128 -2.70 -3.48 2.87
CA LEU A 128 -1.47 -2.71 2.69
C LEU A 128 -1.02 -2.71 1.23
N MET A 129 -1.05 -3.86 0.55
CA MET A 129 -0.72 -3.94 -0.87
C MET A 129 -1.68 -3.12 -1.74
N GLU A 130 -2.98 -3.19 -1.45
CA GLU A 130 -4.00 -2.39 -2.14
C GLU A 130 -3.77 -0.90 -1.93
N PHE A 131 -3.50 -0.48 -0.71
CA PHE A 131 -3.12 0.90 -0.40
C PHE A 131 -1.92 1.36 -1.24
N LEU A 132 -0.84 0.57 -1.29
CA LEU A 132 0.36 0.91 -2.06
C LEU A 132 0.11 0.97 -3.57
N ILE A 133 -0.80 0.12 -4.09
CA ILE A 133 -1.24 0.17 -5.49
C ILE A 133 -2.04 1.46 -5.75
N HIS A 134 -3.01 1.78 -4.89
CA HIS A 134 -3.85 2.96 -5.04
C HIS A 134 -3.06 4.28 -4.92
N GLN A 135 -2.03 4.31 -4.08
CA GLN A 135 -1.14 5.47 -3.98
C GLN A 135 -0.11 5.55 -5.11
N GLY A 136 -0.11 4.58 -6.02
CA GLY A 136 0.82 4.56 -7.15
C GLY A 136 2.26 4.18 -6.80
N PHE A 137 2.52 3.62 -5.62
CA PHE A 137 3.84 3.09 -5.25
C PHE A 137 4.12 1.72 -5.88
N ILE A 138 3.06 0.97 -6.13
CA ILE A 138 3.10 -0.32 -6.83
C ILE A 138 2.31 -0.19 -8.13
N THR A 139 2.88 -0.65 -9.23
CA THR A 139 2.20 -0.78 -10.52
C THR A 139 1.61 -2.17 -10.67
N GLN A 140 0.43 -2.25 -11.25
CA GLN A 140 -0.21 -3.50 -11.59
C GLN A 140 -0.29 -3.61 -13.11
N THR A 141 0.27 -4.69 -13.66
CA THR A 141 0.27 -4.98 -15.10
C THR A 141 -0.36 -6.35 -15.35
N GLU A 142 -1.18 -6.47 -16.37
CA GLU A 142 -1.71 -7.77 -16.81
C GLU A 142 -0.74 -8.37 -17.82
N THR A 143 -0.11 -9.49 -17.46
CA THR A 143 0.79 -10.24 -18.37
C THR A 143 0.03 -11.27 -19.20
N THR A 144 -1.04 -11.83 -18.66
CA THR A 144 -1.97 -12.74 -19.33
C THR A 144 -3.38 -12.47 -18.83
N LYS A 145 -4.40 -12.85 -19.64
CA LYS A 145 -5.81 -12.64 -19.31
C LYS A 145 -6.09 -13.10 -17.87
N TYR A 146 -6.48 -12.14 -16.99
CA TYR A 146 -6.82 -12.34 -15.57
C TYR A 146 -5.66 -12.70 -14.61
N ARG A 147 -4.41 -12.41 -14.95
CA ARG A 147 -3.27 -12.60 -14.02
C ARG A 147 -2.49 -11.28 -13.84
N PRO A 148 -2.99 -10.39 -12.96
CA PRO A 148 -2.25 -9.18 -12.65
C PRO A 148 -0.96 -9.52 -11.87
N VAL A 149 0.15 -8.94 -12.31
CA VAL A 149 1.43 -9.00 -11.63
C VAL A 149 1.82 -7.62 -11.13
N LEU A 150 2.61 -7.57 -10.07
CA LEU A 150 2.96 -6.34 -9.40
C LEU A 150 4.41 -5.95 -9.66
N GLY A 151 4.61 -4.69 -10.00
CA GLY A 151 5.92 -4.05 -10.13
C GLY A 151 6.05 -2.85 -9.19
N ILE A 152 7.25 -2.29 -9.07
CA ILE A 152 7.48 -1.07 -8.29
C ILE A 152 7.54 0.13 -9.22
N SER A 153 6.82 1.20 -8.87
CA SER A 153 6.90 2.48 -9.53
C SER A 153 8.18 3.26 -9.15
N PRO A 154 8.56 4.31 -9.89
CA PRO A 154 9.65 5.21 -9.50
C PRO A 154 9.42 5.85 -8.12
N THR A 155 8.18 6.25 -7.81
CA THR A 155 7.79 6.79 -6.50
C THR A 155 7.87 5.73 -5.39
N GLY A 156 7.48 4.48 -5.69
CA GLY A 156 7.64 3.37 -4.77
C GLY A 156 9.11 3.06 -4.43
N ARG A 157 10.02 3.24 -5.38
CA ARG A 157 11.46 3.12 -5.12
C ARG A 157 11.97 4.19 -4.16
N LYS A 158 11.53 5.44 -4.32
CA LYS A 158 11.86 6.53 -3.39
C LYS A 158 11.35 6.25 -1.98
N LEU A 159 10.10 5.81 -1.85
CA LEU A 159 9.54 5.44 -0.55
C LEU A 159 10.30 4.26 0.08
N MET A 160 10.67 3.26 -0.71
CA MET A 160 11.47 2.12 -0.24
C MET A 160 12.86 2.55 0.23
N ALA A 161 13.49 3.54 -0.42
CA ALA A 161 14.77 4.11 -0.02
C ALA A 161 14.67 4.99 1.24
N GLY A 162 13.50 5.50 1.56
CA GLY A 162 13.28 6.45 2.66
C GLY A 162 13.36 7.91 2.23
N ASP A 163 13.44 8.17 0.92
CA ASP A 163 13.60 9.53 0.36
C ASP A 163 12.25 10.20 0.07
N PHE A 164 11.19 9.75 0.73
CA PHE A 164 9.85 10.27 0.49
C PHE A 164 9.24 10.79 1.80
N PRO A 165 9.11 12.11 1.98
CA PRO A 165 8.48 12.72 3.15
C PRO A 165 6.95 12.55 3.03
N LEU A 166 6.40 11.47 3.56
CA LEU A 166 4.98 11.19 3.52
C LEU A 166 4.52 10.68 4.89
N GLU A 167 3.49 11.31 5.44
CA GLU A 167 2.80 10.83 6.62
C GLU A 167 1.83 9.70 6.24
N LEU A 168 2.33 8.46 6.28
CA LEU A 168 1.55 7.27 5.90
C LEU A 168 0.36 7.04 6.81
N THR A 169 0.46 7.37 8.08
CA THR A 169 -0.62 7.24 9.06
C THR A 169 -1.85 8.07 8.70
N THR A 170 -1.67 9.21 8.05
CA THR A 170 -2.80 10.06 7.60
C THR A 170 -3.47 9.53 6.34
N LEU A 171 -2.75 8.77 5.53
CA LEU A 171 -3.23 8.24 4.25
C LEU A 171 -3.77 6.83 4.36
N MET A 172 -3.20 6.01 5.26
CA MET A 172 -3.62 4.62 5.46
C MET A 172 -4.98 4.53 6.17
N PRO A 173 -5.75 3.47 5.92
CA PRO A 173 -6.90 3.11 6.73
C PRO A 173 -6.54 2.97 8.23
N GLY A 174 -7.35 3.55 9.14
CA GLY A 174 -7.04 3.59 10.58
C GLY A 174 -6.95 2.21 11.22
N ASP A 175 -7.81 1.27 10.82
CA ASP A 175 -7.74 -0.15 11.22
C ASP A 175 -6.45 -0.82 10.74
N LEU A 176 -5.94 -0.44 9.56
CA LEU A 176 -4.64 -0.92 9.09
C LEU A 176 -3.50 -0.30 9.92
N VAL A 177 -3.54 1.01 10.18
CA VAL A 177 -2.56 1.67 11.06
C VAL A 177 -2.53 1.01 12.43
N GLU A 178 -3.70 0.78 13.04
CA GLU A 178 -3.81 0.10 14.33
C GLU A 178 -3.21 -1.31 14.30
N ALA A 179 -3.54 -2.11 13.28
CA ALA A 179 -3.01 -3.47 13.13
C ALA A 179 -1.48 -3.47 12.98
N LEU A 180 -0.92 -2.52 12.20
CA LEU A 180 0.52 -2.38 12.01
C LEU A 180 1.21 -1.92 13.30
N SER A 181 0.65 -0.94 14.01
CA SER A 181 1.17 -0.40 15.26
C SER A 181 1.18 -1.46 16.37
N LEU A 182 0.10 -2.21 16.51
CA LEU A 182 -0.01 -3.32 17.47
C LEU A 182 1.02 -4.41 17.19
N LYS A 183 1.26 -4.73 15.91
CA LYS A 183 2.24 -5.74 15.53
C LYS A 183 3.64 -5.39 15.99
N PHE A 184 4.04 -4.14 15.87
CA PHE A 184 5.41 -3.74 16.18
C PHE A 184 5.57 -3.22 17.59
N GLN A 185 4.51 -2.77 18.28
CA GLN A 185 4.52 -2.29 19.69
C GLN A 185 5.78 -1.46 20.05
N GLY A 186 6.19 -0.57 19.13
CA GLY A 186 7.40 0.23 19.28
C GLY A 186 8.75 -0.50 19.05
N LYS A 187 8.72 -1.80 18.72
CA LYS A 187 9.92 -2.60 18.41
C LYS A 187 10.02 -2.86 16.92
N ILE A 188 10.37 -1.84 16.18
CA ILE A 188 10.63 -1.99 14.73
C ILE A 188 12.04 -2.56 14.55
N PRO A 189 12.21 -3.64 13.76
CA PRO A 189 13.54 -4.16 13.47
C PRO A 189 14.40 -3.05 12.85
N ARG A 190 15.56 -2.77 13.44
CA ARG A 190 16.50 -1.80 12.87
C ARG A 190 16.86 -2.23 11.46
N ARG A 191 16.76 -1.32 10.53
CA ARG A 191 17.23 -1.52 9.16
C ARG A 191 18.71 -1.85 9.22
N ASN A 192 19.10 -3.08 8.87
CA ASN A 192 20.46 -3.31 8.44
C ASN A 192 20.62 -2.52 7.15
N ALA A 193 21.41 -1.46 7.17
CA ALA A 193 21.80 -0.75 5.96
C ALA A 193 22.32 -1.78 4.95
N PRO A 194 21.97 -1.67 3.65
CA PRO A 194 22.61 -2.53 2.66
C PRO A 194 24.11 -2.28 2.78
N ALA A 195 24.86 -3.37 2.94
CA ALA A 195 26.32 -3.30 2.80
C ALA A 195 26.63 -2.64 1.46
N ALA A 196 27.49 -1.63 1.50
CA ALA A 196 27.99 -0.87 0.37
C ALA A 196 28.67 -1.79 -0.66
#